data_a6d69a7d101e89bebbb5aa06bfa41b26
#
_entry.id   a6d69a7d101e89bebbb5aa06bfa41b26
#
_cell.length_a   1.000
_cell.length_b   1.000
_cell.length_c   1.000
_cell.angle_alpha   90.00
_cell.angle_beta   90.00
_cell.angle_gamma   90.00
#
_symmetry.space_group_name_H-M   'P 1'
#
loop_
_entity.id
_entity.type
_entity.pdbx_description
1 polymer ?
#
loop_
_entity_poly.entity_id
_entity_poly.type
_entity_poly.pdbx_seq_one_letter_code
_entity_poly.pdbx_strand_id
1 'polypeptide(L)'
;MVKRHVLVALTVGWVTGLCCLSSIAATDNHPNIVIIVADDLGWADVSFHGDQIKTPNLKRLVDEGAELSRFYVCPVCSPTRAGLMTGRYPIRYGLMRAVVPPWRKGGLDPAEVTLPEVLAKAGYHHRGIFGKWHLGHSHVKYHPLRRG
;
A
#
# COMPACT_ATOMS: atom_id res chain seq x y z
N MET A 1 -78.38 -11.57 -47.82
CA MET A 1 -76.93 -11.13 -47.99
C MET A 1 -76.39 -10.83 -46.62
N VAL A 2 -75.67 -11.81 -46.04
CA VAL A 2 -75.07 -11.64 -44.67
C VAL A 2 -73.60 -11.47 -44.83
N LYS A 3 -73.06 -10.30 -44.43
CA LYS A 3 -71.63 -10.00 -44.41
C LYS A 3 -71.03 -10.56 -43.13
N ARG A 4 -70.14 -11.56 -43.25
CA ARG A 4 -69.31 -12.09 -42.17
C ARG A 4 -68.14 -11.10 -41.95
N HIS A 5 -68.06 -10.54 -40.77
CA HIS A 5 -66.85 -9.83 -40.30
C HIS A 5 -65.92 -10.86 -39.68
N VAL A 6 -64.74 -11.00 -40.26
CA VAL A 6 -63.64 -11.80 -39.67
C VAL A 6 -62.90 -10.90 -38.71
N LEU A 7 -62.91 -11.27 -37.42
CA LEU A 7 -62.15 -10.60 -36.37
C LEU A 7 -60.73 -11.25 -36.33
N VAL A 8 -59.74 -10.51 -36.74
CA VAL A 8 -58.33 -10.92 -36.59
C VAL A 8 -57.86 -10.47 -35.23
N ALA A 9 -57.67 -11.39 -34.30
CA ALA A 9 -57.06 -11.13 -33.01
C ALA A 9 -55.52 -11.15 -33.15
N LEU A 10 -54.92 -9.98 -33.02
CA LEU A 10 -53.48 -9.83 -32.94
C LEU A 10 -53.02 -10.08 -31.49
N THR A 11 -52.45 -11.25 -31.24
CA THR A 11 -51.77 -11.56 -29.99
C THR A 11 -50.37 -10.96 -30.04
N VAL A 12 -50.17 -9.83 -29.36
CA VAL A 12 -48.84 -9.28 -29.11
C VAL A 12 -48.19 -10.07 -28.00
N GLY A 13 -47.26 -10.98 -28.36
CA GLY A 13 -46.42 -11.70 -27.43
C GLY A 13 -45.40 -10.77 -26.78
N TRP A 14 -45.55 -10.53 -25.50
CA TRP A 14 -44.53 -9.87 -24.70
C TRP A 14 -43.38 -10.88 -24.44
N VAL A 15 -42.29 -10.73 -25.21
CA VAL A 15 -41.03 -11.39 -24.90
C VAL A 15 -40.33 -10.54 -23.84
N THR A 16 -40.58 -10.84 -22.56
CA THR A 16 -39.78 -10.34 -21.47
C THR A 16 -38.43 -11.04 -21.51
N GLY A 17 -37.49 -10.40 -22.23
CA GLY A 17 -36.07 -10.77 -22.17
C GLY A 17 -35.55 -10.50 -20.78
N LEU A 18 -35.44 -11.56 -19.95
CA LEU A 18 -34.74 -11.51 -18.68
C LEU A 18 -33.24 -11.37 -18.98
N CYS A 19 -32.78 -10.14 -19.14
CA CYS A 19 -31.33 -9.85 -19.11
C CYS A 19 -30.82 -10.22 -17.73
N CYS A 20 -30.31 -11.45 -17.58
CA CYS A 20 -29.40 -11.79 -16.47
C CYS A 20 -28.15 -10.91 -16.62
N LEU A 21 -28.17 -9.75 -15.98
CA LEU A 21 -26.98 -9.01 -15.64
C LEU A 21 -26.20 -9.88 -14.69
N SER A 22 -25.35 -10.76 -15.23
CA SER A 22 -24.29 -11.40 -14.47
C SER A 22 -23.43 -10.25 -13.97
N SER A 23 -23.65 -9.83 -12.72
CA SER A 23 -22.71 -8.99 -12.00
C SER A 23 -21.41 -9.77 -11.98
N ILE A 24 -20.50 -9.44 -12.89
CA ILE A 24 -19.10 -9.82 -12.78
C ILE A 24 -18.68 -9.13 -11.49
N ALA A 25 -18.73 -9.88 -10.38
CA ALA A 25 -18.06 -9.46 -9.16
C ALA A 25 -16.59 -9.27 -9.58
N ALA A 26 -16.16 -8.03 -9.69
CA ALA A 26 -14.76 -7.72 -9.83
C ALA A 26 -14.09 -8.38 -8.63
N THR A 27 -13.40 -9.47 -8.88
CA THR A 27 -12.54 -10.06 -7.85
C THR A 27 -11.56 -8.96 -7.51
N ASP A 28 -11.59 -8.51 -6.28
CA ASP A 28 -10.74 -7.45 -5.73
C ASP A 28 -9.31 -8.02 -5.67
N ASN A 29 -8.69 -8.09 -6.84
CA ASN A 29 -7.44 -8.81 -7.06
C ASN A 29 -6.28 -7.83 -6.90
N HIS A 30 -6.22 -7.17 -5.73
CA HIS A 30 -5.08 -6.35 -5.38
C HIS A 30 -3.84 -7.22 -5.19
N PRO A 31 -2.70 -6.87 -5.81
CA PRO A 31 -1.46 -7.59 -5.58
C PRO A 31 -1.02 -7.46 -4.13
N ASN A 32 -0.42 -8.51 -3.57
CA ASN A 32 0.21 -8.41 -2.26
C ASN A 32 1.40 -7.44 -2.32
N ILE A 33 1.54 -6.60 -1.28
CA ILE A 33 2.64 -5.64 -1.17
C ILE A 33 3.49 -6.04 0.02
N VAL A 34 4.78 -6.32 -0.22
CA VAL A 34 5.77 -6.60 0.82
C VAL A 34 6.86 -5.53 0.74
N ILE A 35 7.06 -4.80 1.84
CA ILE A 35 8.10 -3.79 1.97
C ILE A 35 9.14 -4.31 2.95
N ILE A 36 10.38 -4.46 2.49
CA ILE A 36 11.51 -4.88 3.32
C ILE A 36 12.44 -3.69 3.49
N VAL A 37 12.62 -3.24 4.73
CA VAL A 37 13.50 -2.13 5.08
C VAL A 37 14.71 -2.66 5.82
N ALA A 38 15.87 -2.62 5.18
CA ALA A 38 17.13 -2.89 5.85
C ALA A 38 17.52 -1.68 6.72
N ASP A 39 17.99 -1.97 7.94
CA ASP A 39 18.41 -0.95 8.91
C ASP A 39 19.94 -0.98 8.98
N ASP A 40 20.57 0.18 8.72
CA ASP A 40 22.03 0.35 8.67
C ASP A 40 22.75 -0.51 7.59
N LEU A 41 22.11 -0.71 6.43
CA LEU A 41 22.73 -1.38 5.28
C LEU A 41 23.50 -0.35 4.42
N GLY A 42 24.78 -0.59 4.21
CA GLY A 42 25.60 0.23 3.32
C GLY A 42 25.38 -0.11 1.85
N TRP A 43 25.74 0.82 0.97
CA TRP A 43 25.62 0.63 -0.49
C TRP A 43 26.36 -0.61 -0.99
N ALA A 44 27.59 -0.82 -0.52
CA ALA A 44 28.44 -1.95 -0.94
C ALA A 44 28.17 -3.25 -0.17
N ASP A 45 27.20 -3.28 0.74
CA ASP A 45 26.87 -4.46 1.54
C ASP A 45 25.97 -5.46 0.79
N VAL A 46 25.67 -5.18 -0.46
CA VAL A 46 24.91 -6.08 -1.34
C VAL A 46 25.77 -6.53 -2.54
N SER A 47 25.61 -7.76 -2.96
CA SER A 47 26.49 -8.40 -3.96
C SER A 47 26.40 -7.82 -5.37
N PHE A 48 25.45 -6.96 -5.66
CA PHE A 48 25.34 -6.27 -6.96
C PHE A 48 25.97 -4.86 -6.95
N HIS A 49 26.44 -4.39 -5.77
CA HIS A 49 27.21 -3.16 -5.63
C HIS A 49 28.59 -3.38 -5.01
N GLY A 50 28.80 -4.50 -4.33
CA GLY A 50 30.07 -4.90 -3.72
C GLY A 50 30.32 -6.40 -3.84
N ASP A 51 31.49 -6.86 -3.41
CA ASP A 51 31.93 -8.24 -3.54
C ASP A 51 32.13 -8.96 -2.19
N GLN A 52 32.15 -8.23 -1.08
CA GLN A 52 32.47 -8.77 0.24
C GLN A 52 31.34 -9.60 0.85
N ILE A 53 30.07 -9.22 0.61
CA ILE A 53 28.90 -9.88 1.20
C ILE A 53 28.07 -10.52 0.09
N LYS A 54 27.84 -11.82 0.22
CA LYS A 54 27.02 -12.57 -0.75
C LYS A 54 25.53 -12.42 -0.43
N THR A 55 24.80 -11.77 -1.30
CA THR A 55 23.33 -11.56 -1.18
C THR A 55 22.59 -12.07 -2.42
N PRO A 56 22.62 -13.40 -2.70
CA PRO A 56 22.13 -13.93 -3.97
C PRO A 56 20.61 -13.72 -4.16
N ASN A 57 19.83 -13.75 -3.10
CA ASN A 57 18.39 -13.53 -3.19
C ASN A 57 18.03 -12.06 -3.47
N LEU A 58 18.79 -11.11 -2.91
CA LEU A 58 18.62 -9.68 -3.24
C LEU A 58 19.03 -9.42 -4.68
N LYS A 59 20.15 -10.04 -5.13
CA LYS A 59 20.56 -9.95 -6.53
C LYS A 59 19.47 -10.48 -7.47
N ARG A 60 18.83 -11.61 -7.15
CA ARG A 60 17.74 -12.15 -7.95
C ARG A 60 16.56 -11.16 -8.05
N LEU A 61 16.18 -10.50 -6.94
CA LEU A 61 15.14 -9.47 -6.96
C LEU A 61 15.49 -8.31 -7.90
N VAL A 62 16.74 -7.90 -7.93
CA VAL A 62 17.22 -6.85 -8.86
C VAL A 62 17.16 -7.33 -10.30
N ASP A 63 17.64 -8.55 -10.59
CA ASP A 63 17.69 -9.13 -11.93
C ASP A 63 16.28 -9.35 -12.52
N GLU A 64 15.30 -9.70 -11.68
CA GLU A 64 13.90 -9.97 -12.07
C GLU A 64 13.00 -8.74 -11.96
N GLY A 65 13.47 -7.66 -11.34
CA GLY A 65 12.68 -6.46 -11.04
C GLY A 65 13.27 -5.18 -11.59
N ALA A 66 13.29 -4.14 -10.76
CA ALA A 66 13.85 -2.84 -11.11
C ALA A 66 14.69 -2.28 -9.96
N GLU A 67 15.87 -1.78 -10.28
CA GLU A 67 16.71 -1.02 -9.37
C GLU A 67 16.51 0.48 -9.57
N LEU A 68 16.29 1.22 -8.48
CA LEU A 68 16.18 2.67 -8.50
C LEU A 68 17.55 3.31 -8.21
N SER A 69 18.32 3.62 -9.23
CA SER A 69 19.70 4.13 -9.13
C SER A 69 19.83 5.48 -8.42
N ARG A 70 18.74 6.24 -8.26
CA ARG A 70 18.70 7.56 -7.63
C ARG A 70 17.64 7.66 -6.53
N PHE A 71 17.39 6.57 -5.81
CA PHE A 71 16.50 6.54 -4.68
C PHE A 71 17.30 6.79 -3.39
N TYR A 72 17.09 7.96 -2.78
CA TYR A 72 17.81 8.37 -1.59
C TYR A 72 16.92 8.30 -0.36
N VAL A 73 17.51 7.87 0.74
CA VAL A 73 16.89 7.85 2.07
C VAL A 73 17.53 8.92 2.97
N CYS A 74 16.91 9.19 4.10
CA CYS A 74 17.54 10.07 5.09
C CYS A 74 18.72 9.35 5.78
N PRO A 75 19.73 10.09 6.30
CA PRO A 75 20.94 9.49 6.88
C PRO A 75 20.70 8.78 8.22
N VAL A 76 19.48 8.82 8.75
CA VAL A 76 19.10 8.16 10.01
C VAL A 76 17.70 7.56 9.94
N CYS A 77 17.44 6.58 10.79
CA CYS A 77 16.31 5.65 10.70
C CYS A 77 14.92 6.30 10.91
N SER A 78 14.68 7.14 11.92
CA SER A 78 13.34 7.73 12.13
C SER A 78 12.90 8.62 10.99
N PRO A 79 13.70 9.57 10.46
CA PRO A 79 13.34 10.32 9.27
C PRO A 79 13.07 9.47 8.05
N THR A 80 13.92 8.46 7.77
CA THR A 80 13.71 7.53 6.65
C THR A 80 12.38 6.81 6.77
N ARG A 81 12.08 6.23 7.94
CA ARG A 81 10.83 5.52 8.21
C ARG A 81 9.62 6.45 8.15
N ALA A 82 9.76 7.68 8.66
CA ALA A 82 8.70 8.69 8.56
C ALA A 82 8.41 9.05 7.10
N GLY A 83 9.44 9.28 6.29
CA GLY A 83 9.30 9.54 4.87
C GLY A 83 8.63 8.39 4.11
N LEU A 84 9.05 7.15 4.38
CA LEU A 84 8.45 5.94 3.82
C LEU A 84 6.97 5.80 4.19
N MET A 85 6.64 6.00 5.47
CA MET A 85 5.26 5.87 5.96
C MET A 85 4.33 6.96 5.46
N THR A 86 4.81 8.17 5.21
CA THR A 86 3.96 9.32 4.86
C THR A 86 4.01 9.72 3.38
N GLY A 87 5.01 9.23 2.63
CA GLY A 87 5.28 9.70 1.28
C GLY A 87 5.70 11.18 1.22
N ARG A 88 6.07 11.79 2.36
CA ARG A 88 6.41 13.21 2.47
C ARG A 88 7.81 13.41 3.04
N TYR A 89 8.44 14.51 2.67
CA TYR A 89 9.73 14.86 3.27
C TYR A 89 9.61 15.13 4.77
N PRO A 90 10.38 14.42 5.63
CA PRO A 90 10.27 14.50 7.09
C PRO A 90 10.51 15.90 7.67
N ILE A 91 11.21 16.78 6.96
CA ILE A 91 11.40 18.18 7.35
C ILE A 91 10.07 18.95 7.46
N ARG A 92 9.04 18.56 6.70
CA ARG A 92 7.74 19.24 6.66
C ARG A 92 6.93 19.06 7.95
N TYR A 93 7.24 18.04 8.74
CA TYR A 93 6.55 17.74 10.01
C TYR A 93 7.54 17.47 11.17
N GLY A 94 8.77 18.02 11.07
CA GLY A 94 9.70 18.15 12.20
C GLY A 94 10.43 16.87 12.60
N LEU A 95 10.48 15.83 11.75
CA LEU A 95 11.21 14.57 12.02
C LEU A 95 12.53 14.44 11.24
N MET A 96 13.11 15.53 10.70
CA MET A 96 14.29 15.46 9.86
C MET A 96 15.61 15.31 10.62
N ARG A 97 15.73 15.92 11.80
CA ARG A 97 17.05 16.15 12.44
C ARG A 97 17.52 15.07 13.38
N ALA A 98 16.62 14.22 13.87
CA ALA A 98 16.97 13.23 14.89
C ALA A 98 16.06 12.03 14.88
N VAL A 99 16.59 10.92 15.39
CA VAL A 99 15.78 9.74 15.73
C VAL A 99 14.80 10.06 16.85
N VAL A 100 13.79 9.22 17.01
CA VAL A 100 12.85 9.26 18.15
C VAL A 100 13.38 8.33 19.24
N PRO A 101 14.23 8.81 20.18
CA PRO A 101 14.83 7.94 21.19
C PRO A 101 13.79 7.51 22.24
N PRO A 102 14.08 6.49 23.04
CA PRO A 102 13.15 5.95 24.04
C PRO A 102 12.60 6.97 25.04
N TRP A 103 13.36 7.98 25.38
CA TRP A 103 12.97 9.04 26.33
C TRP A 103 12.18 10.20 25.72
N ARG A 104 12.08 10.25 24.37
CA ARG A 104 11.32 11.31 23.69
C ARG A 104 9.81 11.11 23.86
N LYS A 105 9.13 12.14 24.36
CA LYS A 105 7.66 12.17 24.52
C LYS A 105 6.91 12.52 23.23
N GLY A 106 7.44 12.20 22.08
CA GLY A 106 6.85 12.53 20.79
C GLY A 106 7.05 11.43 19.78
N GLY A 107 6.58 11.66 18.56
CA GLY A 107 6.68 10.73 17.45
C GLY A 107 6.16 11.35 16.18
N LEU A 108 5.81 10.52 15.20
CA LEU A 108 5.14 10.96 13.99
C LEU A 108 3.82 11.62 14.35
N ASP A 109 3.60 12.83 13.83
CA ASP A 109 2.37 13.58 14.09
C ASP A 109 1.16 12.72 13.70
N PRO A 110 0.17 12.54 14.60
CA PRO A 110 -1.06 11.84 14.28
C PRO A 110 -1.87 12.41 13.11
N ALA A 111 -1.66 13.69 12.78
CA ALA A 111 -2.28 14.32 11.60
C ALA A 111 -1.68 13.88 10.27
N GLU A 112 -0.48 13.29 10.27
CA GLU A 112 0.11 12.75 9.05
C GLU A 112 -0.59 11.46 8.64
N VAL A 113 -1.00 11.37 7.38
CA VAL A 113 -1.57 10.14 6.81
C VAL A 113 -0.45 9.16 6.50
N THR A 114 -0.62 7.91 6.92
CA THR A 114 0.40 6.86 6.72
C THR A 114 0.04 5.92 5.58
N LEU A 115 1.05 5.25 5.03
CA LEU A 115 0.90 4.25 3.99
C LEU A 115 -0.15 3.17 4.34
N PRO A 116 -0.16 2.55 5.54
CA PRO A 116 -1.21 1.59 5.88
C PRO A 116 -2.62 2.21 5.90
N GLU A 117 -2.77 3.47 6.31
CA GLU A 117 -4.05 4.18 6.27
C GLU A 117 -4.53 4.40 4.82
N VAL A 118 -3.61 4.70 3.90
CA VAL A 118 -3.91 4.80 2.46
C VAL A 118 -4.30 3.43 1.89
N LEU A 119 -3.53 2.40 2.21
CA LEU A 119 -3.80 1.03 1.75
C LEU A 119 -5.14 0.52 2.29
N ALA A 120 -5.52 0.86 3.52
CA ALA A 120 -6.84 0.54 4.05
C ALA A 120 -7.97 1.11 3.19
N LYS A 121 -7.84 2.37 2.76
CA LYS A 121 -8.79 3.03 1.86
C LYS A 121 -8.81 2.43 0.46
N ALA A 122 -7.71 1.84 0.04
CA ALA A 122 -7.58 1.15 -1.23
C ALA A 122 -8.02 -0.33 -1.19
N GLY A 123 -8.66 -0.80 -0.11
CA GLY A 123 -9.20 -2.16 -0.01
C GLY A 123 -8.25 -3.19 0.62
N TYR A 124 -7.03 -2.83 1.00
CA TYR A 124 -6.13 -3.75 1.69
C TYR A 124 -6.56 -3.93 3.16
N HIS A 125 -7.35 -4.96 3.43
CA HIS A 125 -7.90 -5.22 4.77
C HIS A 125 -6.87 -5.82 5.73
N HIS A 126 -5.89 -6.57 5.21
CA HIS A 126 -4.83 -7.21 6.00
C HIS A 126 -3.53 -6.42 5.85
N ARG A 127 -3.10 -5.78 6.93
CA ARG A 127 -1.86 -5.01 6.99
C ARG A 127 -1.11 -5.39 8.25
N GLY A 128 0.20 -5.54 8.14
CA GLY A 128 1.05 -5.93 9.26
C GLY A 128 2.39 -5.22 9.24
N ILE A 129 2.96 -4.97 10.40
CA ILE A 129 4.31 -4.50 10.58
C ILE A 129 5.06 -5.44 11.51
N PHE A 130 6.27 -5.80 11.13
CA PHE A 130 7.16 -6.67 11.90
C PHE A 130 8.51 -5.98 12.06
N GLY A 131 9.03 -5.91 13.28
CA GLY A 131 10.32 -5.31 13.58
C GLY A 131 10.22 -3.84 14.03
N LYS A 132 11.18 -3.02 13.59
CA LYS A 132 11.40 -1.68 14.12
C LYS A 132 10.43 -0.64 13.55
N TRP A 133 9.63 -0.03 14.42
CA TRP A 133 8.78 1.13 14.11
C TRP A 133 9.54 2.46 14.15
N HIS A 134 10.06 2.82 15.30
CA HIS A 134 10.92 3.99 15.57
C HIS A 134 10.32 5.37 15.22
N LEU A 135 8.98 5.48 15.25
CA LEU A 135 8.25 6.72 14.99
C LEU A 135 7.42 7.20 16.19
N GLY A 136 7.77 6.74 17.39
CA GLY A 136 7.14 7.11 18.65
C GLY A 136 6.54 5.92 19.39
N HIS A 137 6.62 5.99 20.72
CA HIS A 137 6.18 4.89 21.62
C HIS A 137 5.67 5.40 22.98
N SER A 138 5.91 6.68 23.30
CA SER A 138 5.60 7.24 24.61
C SER A 138 4.11 7.41 24.90
N HIS A 139 3.28 7.33 23.87
CA HIS A 139 1.83 7.42 23.96
C HIS A 139 1.18 6.57 22.87
N VAL A 140 0.03 5.97 23.18
CA VAL A 140 -0.70 5.07 22.27
C VAL A 140 -0.98 5.66 20.88
N LYS A 141 -1.18 6.97 20.76
CA LYS A 141 -1.39 7.66 19.48
C LYS A 141 -0.22 7.58 18.51
N TYR A 142 1.00 7.28 19.01
CA TYR A 142 2.20 7.12 18.19
C TYR A 142 2.50 5.66 17.85
N HIS A 143 1.78 4.71 18.45
CA HIS A 143 1.98 3.29 18.20
C HIS A 143 1.55 2.89 16.78
N PRO A 144 2.26 1.94 16.14
CA PRO A 144 1.91 1.47 14.79
C PRO A 144 0.47 0.95 14.71
N LEU A 145 -0.02 0.28 15.76
CA LEU A 145 -1.41 -0.23 15.84
C LEU A 145 -2.50 0.86 15.80
N ARG A 146 -2.13 2.12 15.81
CA ARG A 146 -3.04 3.28 15.69
C ARG A 146 -2.79 4.06 14.39
N ARG A 147 -2.00 3.50 13.52
CA ARG A 147 -1.54 4.17 12.29
C ARG A 147 -1.86 3.35 11.03
N GLY A 148 -2.95 2.58 11.06
CA GLY A 148 -3.47 1.82 9.92
C GLY A 148 -3.19 0.29 10.01
#